data_c3251d79217e1a927b1e70e3ef1ba875
#
_entry.id   c3251d79217e1a927b1e70e3ef1ba875
#
_cell.length_a   1.000
_cell.length_b   1.000
_cell.length_c   1.000
_cell.angle_alpha   90.00
_cell.angle_beta   90.00
_cell.angle_gamma   90.00
#
_symmetry.space_group_name_H-M   'P 1'
#
loop_
_entity.id
_entity.type
_entity.pdbx_description
1 polymer ?
#
loop_
_entity_poly.entity_id
_entity_poly.type
_entity_poly.pdbx_seq_one_letter_code
_entity_poly.pdbx_strand_id
1 'polypeptide(L)'
;PFGIYTLKKSGITKPQDIVGKKLGAPVFDASYKLFPAFAAKIGIDPAVVPRVNMDPPLREAMLVRGEVDVVSGHYFSSMLDIQSKGVPEADIVPFLYKDYGMDFYGNAVIAASSFMAAQPAAVRAFNTATAKGMRYVVANRDKAVEMVAGVDPLIDKKLERTRLDMSLDMNVLTAGVKANGMGAADPARLQNAINDIVSAVKLKSTPAVADIWTDEFLPAPADRKIT
;
A
#
# COMPACT_ATOMS: atom_id res chain seq x y z
N PRO A 1 4.65 0.14 0.19
CA PRO A 1 4.27 0.47 1.58
C PRO A 1 3.49 1.77 1.65
N PHE A 2 2.62 1.88 2.69
CA PHE A 2 1.94 3.12 3.04
C PHE A 2 2.87 4.05 3.80
N GLY A 3 2.60 5.35 3.73
CA GLY A 3 3.33 6.35 4.48
C GLY A 3 2.65 7.72 4.42
N ILE A 4 3.28 8.68 5.08
CA ILE A 4 3.05 10.10 4.87
C ILE A 4 4.29 10.71 4.25
N TYR A 5 4.09 11.75 3.44
CA TYR A 5 5.14 12.39 2.64
C TYR A 5 5.08 13.89 2.86
N THR A 6 6.24 14.48 3.01
CA THR A 6 6.42 15.93 3.11
C THR A 6 7.62 16.37 2.28
N LEU A 7 7.88 17.66 2.25
CA LEU A 7 9.02 18.23 1.55
C LEU A 7 10.02 18.79 2.54
N LYS A 8 11.32 18.71 2.26
CA LYS A 8 12.38 19.28 3.12
C LYS A 8 12.10 20.73 3.52
N LYS A 9 11.56 21.53 2.60
CA LYS A 9 11.22 22.93 2.85
C LYS A 9 10.18 23.15 3.96
N SER A 10 9.43 22.08 4.35
CA SER A 10 8.45 22.17 5.46
C SER A 10 9.10 22.22 6.85
N GLY A 11 10.38 21.83 6.96
CA GLY A 11 11.08 21.70 8.24
C GLY A 11 10.66 20.46 9.06
N ILE A 12 9.78 19.61 8.54
CA ILE A 12 9.36 18.36 9.17
C ILE A 12 10.46 17.32 8.96
N THR A 13 11.17 16.94 10.02
CA THR A 13 12.33 16.04 9.98
C THR A 13 12.06 14.69 10.64
N LYS A 14 11.05 14.60 11.48
CA LYS A 14 10.56 13.38 12.13
C LYS A 14 9.03 13.37 12.13
N PRO A 15 8.40 12.21 12.21
CA PRO A 15 6.95 12.12 12.04
C PRO A 15 6.17 12.86 13.15
N GLN A 16 6.75 13.06 14.33
CA GLN A 16 6.10 13.84 15.41
C GLN A 16 5.95 15.34 15.08
N ASP A 17 6.76 15.85 14.13
CA ASP A 17 6.70 17.27 13.75
C ASP A 17 5.42 17.63 12.97
N ILE A 18 4.57 16.62 12.66
CA ILE A 18 3.28 16.83 11.99
C ILE A 18 2.16 17.34 12.91
N VAL A 19 2.40 17.42 14.22
CA VAL A 19 1.43 17.98 15.17
C VAL A 19 1.05 19.41 14.76
N GLY A 20 -0.25 19.67 14.61
CA GLY A 20 -0.79 20.94 14.13
C GLY A 20 -0.63 21.20 12.63
N LYS A 21 -0.02 20.28 11.88
CA LYS A 21 0.18 20.39 10.43
C LYS A 21 -1.00 19.79 9.67
N LYS A 22 -1.28 20.32 8.47
CA LYS A 22 -2.38 19.87 7.61
C LYS A 22 -2.01 18.59 6.87
N LEU A 23 -2.75 17.52 7.11
CA LEU A 23 -2.63 16.25 6.37
C LEU A 23 -3.63 16.22 5.23
N GLY A 24 -3.13 16.25 3.99
CA GLY A 24 -3.93 16.09 2.78
C GLY A 24 -4.22 14.62 2.49
N ALA A 25 -5.50 14.23 2.45
CA ALA A 25 -5.90 12.87 2.12
C ALA A 25 -7.36 12.78 1.67
N PRO A 26 -7.68 11.97 0.63
CA PRO A 26 -9.06 11.57 0.32
C PRO A 26 -9.68 10.79 1.49
N VAL A 27 -11.00 10.94 1.70
CA VAL A 27 -11.71 10.24 2.82
C VAL A 27 -11.63 8.72 2.76
N PHE A 28 -11.52 8.16 1.56
CA PHE A 28 -11.49 6.71 1.33
C PHE A 28 -10.06 6.16 1.20
N ASP A 29 -9.03 6.99 1.28
CA ASP A 29 -7.64 6.58 1.16
C ASP A 29 -7.26 5.59 2.26
N ALA A 30 -6.75 4.42 1.86
CA ALA A 30 -6.34 3.37 2.80
C ALA A 30 -5.17 3.82 3.68
N SER A 31 -4.20 4.58 3.17
CA SER A 31 -3.09 5.09 3.96
C SER A 31 -3.56 6.07 5.02
N TYR A 32 -4.58 6.89 4.71
CA TYR A 32 -5.21 7.77 5.72
C TYR A 32 -6.01 6.99 6.75
N LYS A 33 -6.77 5.96 6.35
CA LYS A 33 -7.51 5.11 7.29
C LYS A 33 -6.59 4.40 8.29
N LEU A 34 -5.35 4.14 7.92
CA LEU A 34 -4.32 3.58 8.80
C LEU A 34 -3.58 4.64 9.62
N PHE A 35 -3.77 5.94 9.33
CA PHE A 35 -3.09 7.02 10.03
C PHE A 35 -3.30 7.01 11.55
N PRO A 36 -4.49 6.70 12.12
CA PRO A 36 -4.64 6.58 13.57
C PRO A 36 -3.72 5.52 14.20
N ALA A 37 -3.52 4.38 13.53
CA ALA A 37 -2.57 3.36 13.99
C ALA A 37 -1.13 3.87 13.93
N PHE A 38 -0.75 4.55 12.86
CA PHE A 38 0.55 5.20 12.75
C PHE A 38 0.77 6.26 13.83
N ALA A 39 -0.21 7.13 14.04
CA ALA A 39 -0.15 8.16 15.09
C ALA A 39 0.10 7.54 16.48
N ALA A 40 -0.59 6.45 16.81
CA ALA A 40 -0.36 5.71 18.05
C ALA A 40 1.08 5.16 18.16
N LYS A 41 1.63 4.61 17.07
CA LYS A 41 3.02 4.09 17.05
C LYS A 41 4.07 5.20 17.26
N ILE A 42 3.81 6.40 16.79
CA ILE A 42 4.72 7.55 16.97
C ILE A 42 4.38 8.39 18.20
N GLY A 43 3.39 8.00 19.00
CA GLY A 43 3.06 8.62 20.28
C GLY A 43 2.33 9.98 20.17
N ILE A 44 1.54 10.19 19.11
CA ILE A 44 0.72 11.40 18.97
C ILE A 44 -0.77 11.08 18.89
N ASP A 45 -1.62 12.00 19.32
CA ASP A 45 -3.06 11.93 19.08
C ASP A 45 -3.36 12.27 17.61
N PRO A 46 -4.02 11.39 16.82
CA PRO A 46 -4.38 11.71 15.44
C PRO A 46 -5.27 12.94 15.31
N ALA A 47 -6.02 13.32 16.35
CA ALA A 47 -6.89 14.51 16.36
C ALA A 47 -6.13 15.84 16.30
N VAL A 48 -4.85 15.86 16.69
CA VAL A 48 -4.02 17.08 16.60
C VAL A 48 -3.43 17.31 15.20
N VAL A 49 -3.72 16.42 14.23
CA VAL A 49 -3.30 16.55 12.84
C VAL A 49 -4.54 16.76 11.96
N PRO A 50 -4.91 18.04 11.67
CA PRO A 50 -6.12 18.31 10.92
C PRO A 50 -6.02 17.80 9.49
N ARG A 51 -7.06 17.05 9.06
CA ARG A 51 -7.16 16.57 7.70
C ARG A 51 -7.77 17.61 6.76
N VAL A 52 -7.14 17.79 5.62
CA VAL A 52 -7.72 18.48 4.46
C VAL A 52 -8.18 17.42 3.46
N ASN A 53 -9.51 17.36 3.23
CA ASN A 53 -10.07 16.45 2.22
C ASN A 53 -9.82 16.98 0.81
N MET A 54 -9.52 16.07 -0.10
CA MET A 54 -9.28 16.40 -1.50
C MET A 54 -9.52 15.18 -2.41
N ASP A 55 -9.65 15.42 -3.70
CA ASP A 55 -9.67 14.36 -4.69
C ASP A 55 -8.24 13.81 -4.92
N PRO A 56 -8.10 12.50 -5.19
CA PRO A 56 -6.78 11.87 -5.33
C PRO A 56 -5.80 12.58 -6.29
N PRO A 57 -6.22 13.07 -7.47
CA PRO A 57 -5.29 13.74 -8.40
C PRO A 57 -4.72 15.07 -7.90
N LEU A 58 -5.35 15.68 -6.88
CA LEU A 58 -4.92 16.98 -6.32
C LEU A 58 -3.90 16.82 -5.20
N ARG A 59 -3.78 15.66 -4.59
CA ARG A 59 -3.05 15.42 -3.35
C ARG A 59 -1.60 15.90 -3.41
N GLU A 60 -0.81 15.38 -4.33
CA GLU A 60 0.60 15.74 -4.46
C GLU A 60 0.79 17.17 -4.98
N ALA A 61 -0.14 17.66 -5.81
CA ALA A 61 -0.10 19.04 -6.26
C ALA A 61 -0.31 20.05 -5.11
N MET A 62 -1.24 19.76 -4.20
CA MET A 62 -1.48 20.61 -3.01
C MET A 62 -0.29 20.60 -2.05
N LEU A 63 0.40 19.45 -1.89
CA LEU A 63 1.65 19.39 -1.13
C LEU A 63 2.73 20.28 -1.75
N VAL A 64 2.94 20.17 -3.06
CA VAL A 64 3.99 20.94 -3.76
C VAL A 64 3.73 22.43 -3.68
N ARG A 65 2.45 22.85 -3.78
CA ARG A 65 2.03 24.27 -3.62
C ARG A 65 2.04 24.78 -2.17
N GLY A 66 2.18 23.88 -1.18
CA GLY A 66 2.17 24.24 0.23
C GLY A 66 0.77 24.52 0.81
N GLU A 67 -0.29 24.03 0.16
CA GLU A 67 -1.67 24.13 0.66
C GLU A 67 -1.93 23.12 1.80
N VAL A 68 -1.18 22.02 1.80
CA VAL A 68 -1.04 21.05 2.89
C VAL A 68 0.44 20.81 3.21
N ASP A 69 0.73 20.40 4.44
CA ASP A 69 2.10 20.20 4.93
C ASP A 69 2.60 18.78 4.68
N VAL A 70 1.69 17.81 4.75
CA VAL A 70 1.93 16.38 4.52
C VAL A 70 0.79 15.78 3.73
N VAL A 71 1.07 14.67 3.04
CA VAL A 71 0.05 13.85 2.36
C VAL A 71 0.23 12.38 2.72
N SER A 72 -0.87 11.61 2.74
CA SER A 72 -0.80 10.15 2.87
C SER A 72 -0.79 9.48 1.49
N GLY A 73 -0.18 8.31 1.38
CA GLY A 73 -0.19 7.59 0.11
C GLY A 73 0.66 6.32 0.10
N HIS A 74 0.77 5.71 -1.09
CA HIS A 74 1.69 4.62 -1.38
C HIS A 74 3.04 5.14 -1.84
N TYR A 75 4.14 4.49 -1.42
CA TYR A 75 5.50 4.92 -1.75
C TYR A 75 5.72 5.07 -3.26
N PHE A 76 5.44 4.03 -4.03
CA PHE A 76 5.66 4.03 -5.48
C PHE A 76 4.74 4.99 -6.26
N SER A 77 3.63 5.46 -5.67
CA SER A 77 2.79 6.49 -6.27
C SER A 77 3.22 7.88 -5.84
N SER A 78 3.17 8.16 -4.53
CA SER A 78 3.42 9.52 -4.03
C SER A 78 4.82 10.03 -4.34
N MET A 79 5.86 9.18 -4.24
CA MET A 79 7.22 9.58 -4.61
C MET A 79 7.30 10.02 -6.07
N LEU A 80 6.79 9.20 -6.99
CA LEU A 80 6.86 9.50 -8.43
C LEU A 80 5.94 10.66 -8.82
N ASP A 81 4.75 10.74 -8.21
CA ASP A 81 3.80 11.81 -8.51
C ASP A 81 4.28 13.19 -7.98
N ILE A 82 5.01 13.23 -6.86
CA ILE A 82 5.67 14.45 -6.38
C ILE A 82 6.83 14.82 -7.31
N GLN A 83 7.66 13.85 -7.72
CA GLN A 83 8.77 14.08 -8.64
C GLN A 83 8.28 14.59 -10.00
N SER A 84 7.16 14.06 -10.53
CA SER A 84 6.58 14.51 -11.80
C SER A 84 6.12 15.98 -11.78
N LYS A 85 5.97 16.56 -10.59
CA LYS A 85 5.67 17.99 -10.38
C LYS A 85 6.92 18.86 -10.20
N GLY A 86 8.09 18.32 -10.54
CA GLY A 86 9.36 19.05 -10.54
C GLY A 86 10.09 19.08 -9.20
N VAL A 87 9.69 18.26 -8.22
CA VAL A 87 10.39 18.16 -6.93
C VAL A 87 11.47 17.08 -7.04
N PRO A 88 12.75 17.40 -6.79
CA PRO A 88 13.81 16.40 -6.73
C PRO A 88 13.52 15.34 -5.66
N GLU A 89 13.88 14.08 -5.93
CA GLU A 89 13.71 12.99 -4.96
C GLU A 89 14.35 13.31 -3.60
N ALA A 90 15.54 13.90 -3.63
CA ALA A 90 16.28 14.29 -2.43
C ALA A 90 15.53 15.31 -1.54
N ASP A 91 14.53 16.00 -2.06
CA ASP A 91 13.73 17.01 -1.31
C ASP A 91 12.40 16.44 -0.79
N ILE A 92 12.11 15.16 -1.08
CA ILE A 92 10.93 14.47 -0.56
C ILE A 92 11.33 13.71 0.71
N VAL A 93 10.54 13.86 1.77
CA VAL A 93 10.76 13.18 3.06
C VAL A 93 9.62 12.19 3.29
N PRO A 94 9.84 10.89 3.08
CA PRO A 94 8.86 9.85 3.36
C PRO A 94 8.98 9.38 4.82
N PHE A 95 7.86 9.19 5.49
CA PHE A 95 7.74 8.44 6.74
C PHE A 95 6.90 7.19 6.48
N LEU A 96 7.55 6.08 6.17
CA LEU A 96 6.86 4.84 5.84
C LEU A 96 6.36 4.16 7.12
N TYR A 97 5.11 3.77 7.13
CA TYR A 97 4.48 3.16 8.32
C TYR A 97 5.21 1.91 8.81
N LYS A 98 5.76 1.11 7.89
CA LYS A 98 6.55 -0.09 8.23
C LYS A 98 7.80 0.22 9.07
N ASP A 99 8.41 1.40 8.89
CA ASP A 99 9.62 1.79 9.61
C ASP A 99 9.31 2.20 11.07
N TYR A 100 8.02 2.33 11.40
CA TYR A 100 7.49 2.64 12.73
C TYR A 100 6.67 1.48 13.32
N GLY A 101 6.93 0.25 12.89
CA GLY A 101 6.35 -0.95 13.47
C GLY A 101 4.98 -1.35 12.95
N MET A 102 4.53 -0.79 11.80
CA MET A 102 3.31 -1.21 11.12
C MET A 102 3.64 -2.13 9.95
N ASP A 103 3.96 -3.38 10.25
CA ASP A 103 4.30 -4.39 9.23
C ASP A 103 3.04 -5.06 8.69
N PHE A 104 2.23 -4.31 7.94
CA PHE A 104 0.98 -4.78 7.37
C PHE A 104 1.19 -5.41 6.00
N TYR A 105 0.31 -6.36 5.67
CA TYR A 105 0.16 -6.80 4.29
C TYR A 105 -0.51 -5.70 3.46
N GLY A 106 -0.23 -5.69 2.16
CA GLY A 106 -0.84 -4.76 1.21
C GLY A 106 -2.20 -5.27 0.68
N ASN A 107 -2.41 -5.07 -0.61
CA ASN A 107 -3.65 -5.49 -1.28
C ASN A 107 -3.80 -7.01 -1.27
N ALA A 108 -5.06 -7.46 -1.12
CA ALA A 108 -5.42 -8.87 -1.09
C ALA A 108 -6.58 -9.15 -2.05
N VAL A 109 -6.69 -10.39 -2.49
CA VAL A 109 -7.90 -10.89 -3.16
C VAL A 109 -8.95 -11.13 -2.10
N ILE A 110 -10.13 -10.54 -2.30
CA ILE A 110 -11.28 -10.68 -1.40
C ILE A 110 -12.40 -11.38 -2.14
N ALA A 111 -13.04 -12.35 -1.50
CA ALA A 111 -14.24 -13.02 -2.01
C ALA A 111 -15.29 -13.12 -0.90
N ALA A 112 -16.58 -13.01 -1.26
CA ALA A 112 -17.66 -13.24 -0.31
C ALA A 112 -17.68 -14.70 0.15
N SER A 113 -17.94 -14.97 1.43
CA SER A 113 -17.99 -16.32 1.97
C SER A 113 -19.02 -17.21 1.26
N SER A 114 -20.17 -16.63 0.89
CA SER A 114 -21.20 -17.33 0.10
C SER A 114 -20.69 -17.73 -1.30
N PHE A 115 -19.88 -16.87 -1.94
CA PHE A 115 -19.28 -17.19 -3.24
C PHE A 115 -18.21 -18.27 -3.12
N MET A 116 -17.36 -18.20 -2.08
CA MET A 116 -16.35 -19.23 -1.82
C MET A 116 -16.98 -20.60 -1.60
N ALA A 117 -18.09 -20.66 -0.84
CA ALA A 117 -18.83 -21.90 -0.60
C ALA A 117 -19.51 -22.45 -1.87
N ALA A 118 -20.12 -21.55 -2.68
CA ALA A 118 -20.85 -21.96 -3.88
C ALA A 118 -19.95 -22.26 -5.07
N GLN A 119 -18.79 -21.59 -5.19
CA GLN A 119 -17.92 -21.64 -6.36
C GLN A 119 -16.43 -21.79 -5.98
N PRO A 120 -16.05 -22.79 -5.17
CA PRO A 120 -14.66 -22.92 -4.69
C PRO A 120 -13.66 -23.12 -5.83
N ALA A 121 -14.06 -23.81 -6.90
CA ALA A 121 -13.23 -24.03 -8.08
C ALA A 121 -12.93 -22.70 -8.82
N ALA A 122 -13.89 -21.79 -8.91
CA ALA A 122 -13.69 -20.49 -9.53
C ALA A 122 -12.70 -19.63 -8.72
N VAL A 123 -12.78 -19.66 -7.39
CA VAL A 123 -11.84 -18.94 -6.51
C VAL A 123 -10.41 -19.48 -6.68
N ARG A 124 -10.24 -20.81 -6.69
CA ARG A 124 -8.92 -21.44 -6.94
C ARG A 124 -8.37 -21.09 -8.33
N ALA A 125 -9.23 -21.14 -9.36
CA ALA A 125 -8.83 -20.78 -10.72
C ALA A 125 -8.39 -19.33 -10.84
N PHE A 126 -9.11 -18.39 -10.19
CA PHE A 126 -8.74 -16.97 -10.14
C PHE A 126 -7.38 -16.77 -9.47
N ASN A 127 -7.14 -17.37 -8.31
CA ASN A 127 -5.86 -17.25 -7.61
C ASN A 127 -4.72 -17.85 -8.42
N THR A 128 -4.96 -18.98 -9.12
CA THR A 128 -3.99 -19.60 -10.02
C THR A 128 -3.65 -18.69 -11.20
N ALA A 129 -4.66 -18.08 -11.82
CA ALA A 129 -4.47 -17.14 -12.93
C ALA A 129 -3.71 -15.89 -12.48
N THR A 130 -4.03 -15.36 -11.29
CA THR A 130 -3.34 -14.22 -10.69
C THR A 130 -1.86 -14.53 -10.44
N ALA A 131 -1.54 -15.70 -9.88
CA ALA A 131 -0.16 -16.12 -9.66
C ALA A 131 0.61 -16.27 -10.98
N LYS A 132 -0.01 -16.85 -12.03
CA LYS A 132 0.58 -16.95 -13.37
C LYS A 132 0.83 -15.58 -13.98
N GLY A 133 -0.16 -14.68 -13.89
CA GLY A 133 -0.05 -13.30 -14.38
C GLY A 133 1.08 -12.54 -13.70
N MET A 134 1.19 -12.64 -12.38
CA MET A 134 2.26 -11.98 -11.63
C MET A 134 3.65 -12.51 -12.03
N ARG A 135 3.82 -13.82 -12.17
CA ARG A 135 5.09 -14.41 -12.68
C ARG A 135 5.43 -13.87 -14.06
N TYR A 136 4.44 -13.78 -14.94
CA TYR A 136 4.66 -13.22 -16.28
C TYR A 136 5.11 -11.75 -16.21
N VAL A 137 4.45 -10.93 -15.40
CA VAL A 137 4.80 -9.51 -15.21
C VAL A 137 6.22 -9.36 -14.67
N VAL A 138 6.60 -10.13 -13.65
CA VAL A 138 7.96 -10.09 -13.08
C VAL A 138 9.02 -10.43 -14.11
N ALA A 139 8.77 -11.46 -14.93
CA ALA A 139 9.70 -11.92 -15.97
C ALA A 139 9.71 -11.02 -17.22
N ASN A 140 8.67 -10.19 -17.46
CA ASN A 140 8.47 -9.45 -18.71
C ASN A 140 8.02 -8.01 -18.42
N ARG A 141 8.72 -7.28 -17.56
CA ARG A 141 8.31 -5.95 -17.05
C ARG A 141 8.03 -4.94 -18.17
N ASP A 142 8.90 -4.86 -19.21
CA ASP A 142 8.68 -3.94 -20.35
C ASP A 142 7.42 -4.30 -21.11
N LYS A 143 7.22 -5.60 -21.35
CA LYS A 143 6.02 -6.08 -22.04
C LYS A 143 4.74 -5.84 -21.25
N ALA A 144 4.81 -5.92 -19.93
CA ALA A 144 3.70 -5.58 -19.05
C ALA A 144 3.31 -4.10 -19.17
N VAL A 145 4.29 -3.19 -19.23
CA VAL A 145 4.03 -1.75 -19.45
C VAL A 145 3.44 -1.50 -20.84
N GLU A 146 3.93 -2.19 -21.88
CA GLU A 146 3.34 -2.09 -23.22
C GLU A 146 1.88 -2.57 -23.27
N MET A 147 1.55 -3.63 -22.53
CA MET A 147 0.15 -4.11 -22.41
C MET A 147 -0.75 -3.07 -21.75
N VAL A 148 -0.29 -2.40 -20.68
CA VAL A 148 -1.02 -1.32 -20.03
C VAL A 148 -1.18 -0.13 -20.97
N ALA A 149 -0.13 0.25 -21.71
CA ALA A 149 -0.18 1.32 -22.72
C ALA A 149 -1.16 1.01 -23.86
N GLY A 150 -1.39 -0.26 -24.16
CA GLY A 150 -2.43 -0.69 -25.11
C GLY A 150 -3.87 -0.43 -24.62
N VAL A 151 -4.06 -0.35 -23.32
CA VAL A 151 -5.37 -0.03 -22.69
C VAL A 151 -5.50 1.47 -22.45
N ASP A 152 -4.44 2.11 -21.97
CA ASP A 152 -4.37 3.56 -21.75
C ASP A 152 -3.17 4.16 -22.50
N PRO A 153 -3.39 4.67 -23.72
CA PRO A 153 -2.29 5.22 -24.53
C PRO A 153 -1.74 6.55 -24.01
N LEU A 154 -2.33 7.15 -22.98
CA LEU A 154 -1.87 8.42 -22.42
C LEU A 154 -0.81 8.26 -21.32
N ILE A 155 -0.47 7.04 -20.93
CA ILE A 155 0.53 6.81 -19.90
C ILE A 155 1.94 7.18 -20.36
N ASP A 156 2.74 7.71 -19.45
CA ASP A 156 4.20 7.79 -19.61
C ASP A 156 4.81 6.41 -19.33
N LYS A 157 5.18 5.68 -20.36
CA LYS A 157 5.72 4.32 -20.25
C LYS A 157 6.98 4.25 -19.40
N LYS A 158 7.83 5.28 -19.42
CA LYS A 158 9.06 5.31 -18.61
C LYS A 158 8.71 5.47 -17.13
N LEU A 159 7.79 6.36 -16.81
CA LEU A 159 7.29 6.56 -15.45
C LEU A 159 6.62 5.29 -14.91
N GLU A 160 5.74 4.68 -15.72
CA GLU A 160 5.03 3.46 -15.33
C GLU A 160 5.96 2.25 -15.22
N ARG A 161 7.04 2.18 -16.00
CA ARG A 161 8.08 1.17 -15.80
C ARG A 161 8.78 1.35 -14.44
N THR A 162 9.14 2.57 -14.09
CA THR A 162 9.74 2.87 -12.78
C THR A 162 8.77 2.52 -11.65
N ARG A 163 7.50 2.89 -11.80
CA ARG A 163 6.43 2.55 -10.83
C ARG A 163 6.27 1.05 -10.65
N LEU A 164 6.26 0.30 -11.75
CA LEU A 164 6.20 -1.17 -11.73
C LEU A 164 7.40 -1.76 -11.00
N ASP A 165 8.61 -1.32 -11.31
CA ASP A 165 9.83 -1.80 -10.66
C ASP A 165 9.80 -1.54 -9.16
N MET A 166 9.48 -0.33 -8.72
CA MET A 166 9.33 0.00 -7.30
C MET A 166 8.26 -0.85 -6.61
N SER A 167 7.11 -1.04 -7.26
CA SER A 167 6.01 -1.83 -6.71
C SER A 167 6.40 -3.31 -6.58
N LEU A 168 7.00 -3.89 -7.60
CA LEU A 168 7.42 -5.30 -7.58
C LEU A 168 8.51 -5.53 -6.52
N ASP A 169 9.54 -4.69 -6.51
CA ASP A 169 10.71 -4.90 -5.65
C ASP A 169 10.39 -4.66 -4.16
N MET A 170 9.48 -3.72 -3.86
CA MET A 170 9.13 -3.41 -2.46
C MET A 170 7.98 -4.24 -1.90
N ASN A 171 6.99 -4.62 -2.73
CA ASN A 171 5.75 -5.22 -2.23
C ASN A 171 5.55 -6.67 -2.67
N VAL A 172 6.12 -7.09 -3.80
CA VAL A 172 5.88 -8.41 -4.38
C VAL A 172 7.08 -9.33 -4.17
N LEU A 173 8.29 -8.90 -4.52
CA LEU A 173 9.50 -9.72 -4.45
C LEU A 173 10.14 -9.73 -3.04
N THR A 174 9.30 -9.78 -2.02
CA THR A 174 9.72 -9.80 -0.61
C THR A 174 10.35 -11.14 -0.22
N ALA A 175 11.12 -11.14 0.88
CA ALA A 175 11.69 -12.37 1.42
C ALA A 175 10.61 -13.42 1.73
N GLY A 176 9.46 -12.98 2.28
CA GLY A 176 8.32 -13.87 2.56
C GLY A 176 7.74 -14.51 1.31
N VAL A 177 7.58 -13.75 0.22
CA VAL A 177 7.07 -14.27 -1.06
C VAL A 177 8.08 -15.23 -1.70
N LYS A 178 9.37 -14.92 -1.66
CA LYS A 178 10.42 -15.81 -2.17
C LYS A 178 10.47 -17.14 -1.42
N ALA A 179 10.28 -17.11 -0.11
CA ALA A 179 10.28 -18.32 0.72
C ALA A 179 9.00 -19.14 0.58
N ASN A 180 7.83 -18.51 0.64
CA ASN A 180 6.54 -19.19 0.84
C ASN A 180 5.62 -19.10 -0.39
N GLY A 181 6.01 -18.37 -1.43
CA GLY A 181 5.19 -18.08 -2.60
C GLY A 181 4.18 -16.95 -2.36
N MET A 182 3.66 -16.39 -3.45
CA MET A 182 2.69 -15.30 -3.41
C MET A 182 1.39 -15.73 -2.71
N GLY A 183 0.80 -14.83 -1.92
CA GLY A 183 -0.45 -15.05 -1.20
C GLY A 183 -0.30 -15.77 0.14
N ALA A 184 0.88 -16.34 0.47
CA ALA A 184 1.12 -16.85 1.81
C ALA A 184 1.13 -15.71 2.83
N ALA A 185 0.52 -15.94 3.98
CA ALA A 185 0.56 -15.00 5.09
C ALA A 185 1.13 -15.68 6.34
N ASP A 186 1.87 -14.92 7.13
CA ASP A 186 2.31 -15.30 8.46
C ASP A 186 1.19 -14.98 9.47
N PRO A 187 0.67 -15.98 10.20
CA PRO A 187 -0.43 -15.75 11.13
C PRO A 187 -0.09 -14.77 12.26
N ALA A 188 1.16 -14.77 12.75
CA ALA A 188 1.58 -13.86 13.81
C ALA A 188 1.62 -12.42 13.30
N ARG A 189 2.13 -12.19 12.10
CA ARG A 189 2.10 -10.89 11.44
C ARG A 189 0.68 -10.38 11.20
N LEU A 190 -0.24 -11.26 10.76
CA LEU A 190 -1.66 -10.91 10.61
C LEU A 190 -2.30 -10.56 11.95
N GLN A 191 -2.06 -11.36 13.00
CA GLN A 191 -2.61 -11.10 14.32
C GLN A 191 -2.12 -9.76 14.88
N ASN A 192 -0.84 -9.43 14.71
CA ASN A 192 -0.29 -8.13 15.12
C ASN A 192 -0.96 -6.97 14.36
N ALA A 193 -1.16 -7.11 13.05
CA ALA A 193 -1.86 -6.11 12.25
C ALA A 193 -3.33 -5.93 12.69
N ILE A 194 -4.04 -7.02 12.99
CA ILE A 194 -5.39 -6.98 13.56
C ILE A 194 -5.39 -6.19 14.87
N ASN A 195 -4.50 -6.51 15.80
CA ASN A 195 -4.42 -5.87 17.10
C ASN A 195 -4.16 -4.36 16.99
N ASP A 196 -3.24 -3.96 16.11
CA ASP A 196 -2.91 -2.57 15.84
C ASP A 196 -4.13 -1.80 15.27
N ILE A 197 -4.84 -2.38 14.31
CA ILE A 197 -6.03 -1.76 13.71
C ILE A 197 -7.16 -1.68 14.73
N VAL A 198 -7.47 -2.77 15.43
CA VAL A 198 -8.54 -2.82 16.45
C VAL A 198 -8.33 -1.74 17.50
N SER A 199 -7.09 -1.61 18.00
CA SER A 199 -6.73 -0.60 18.99
C SER A 199 -6.88 0.82 18.47
N ALA A 200 -6.35 1.08 17.27
CA ALA A 200 -6.29 2.42 16.70
C ALA A 200 -7.66 2.98 16.30
N VAL A 201 -8.51 2.14 15.71
CA VAL A 201 -9.86 2.56 15.26
C VAL A 201 -10.97 2.17 16.25
N LYS A 202 -10.59 1.59 17.40
CA LYS A 202 -11.50 1.21 18.50
C LYS A 202 -12.64 0.31 18.01
N LEU A 203 -12.31 -0.76 17.29
CA LEU A 203 -13.30 -1.74 16.85
C LEU A 203 -13.95 -2.42 18.08
N LYS A 204 -15.23 -2.77 17.96
CA LYS A 204 -16.01 -3.41 19.03
C LYS A 204 -15.59 -4.86 19.33
N SER A 205 -14.93 -5.52 18.37
CA SER A 205 -14.45 -6.88 18.49
C SER A 205 -13.13 -7.06 17.78
N THR A 206 -12.35 -8.05 18.24
CA THR A 206 -11.09 -8.46 17.60
C THR A 206 -11.37 -9.73 16.80
N PRO A 207 -11.35 -9.68 15.45
CA PRO A 207 -11.52 -10.88 14.64
C PRO A 207 -10.32 -11.82 14.82
N ALA A 208 -10.57 -13.13 14.71
CA ALA A 208 -9.47 -14.09 14.61
C ALA A 208 -8.85 -14.04 13.20
N VAL A 209 -7.60 -14.49 13.05
CA VAL A 209 -6.95 -14.58 11.74
C VAL A 209 -7.78 -15.41 10.75
N ALA A 210 -8.37 -16.52 11.21
CA ALA A 210 -9.21 -17.39 10.39
C ALA A 210 -10.51 -16.73 9.89
N ASP A 211 -10.97 -15.65 10.52
CA ASP A 211 -12.16 -14.92 10.08
C ASP A 211 -11.88 -14.01 8.89
N ILE A 212 -10.61 -13.65 8.67
CA ILE A 212 -10.21 -12.67 7.65
C ILE A 212 -9.29 -13.23 6.58
N TRP A 213 -8.67 -14.39 6.80
CA TRP A 213 -7.72 -14.97 5.84
C TRP A 213 -7.78 -16.51 5.83
N THR A 214 -7.65 -17.07 4.63
CA THR A 214 -7.53 -18.52 4.41
C THR A 214 -6.56 -18.79 3.26
N ASP A 215 -5.78 -19.85 3.34
CA ASP A 215 -4.92 -20.36 2.27
C ASP A 215 -5.58 -21.49 1.47
N GLU A 216 -6.80 -21.90 1.84
CA GLU A 216 -7.52 -23.01 1.23
C GLU A 216 -7.61 -22.91 -0.30
N PHE A 217 -7.70 -21.69 -0.83
CA PHE A 217 -7.87 -21.44 -2.27
C PHE A 217 -6.58 -21.03 -2.97
N LEU A 218 -5.44 -21.10 -2.30
CA LEU A 218 -4.15 -20.83 -2.92
C LEU A 218 -3.70 -22.00 -3.81
N PRO A 219 -3.00 -21.73 -4.93
CA PRO A 219 -2.29 -22.75 -5.68
C PRO A 219 -1.21 -23.43 -4.83
N ALA A 220 -0.73 -24.59 -5.26
CA ALA A 220 0.40 -25.23 -4.61
C ALA A 220 1.60 -24.26 -4.51
N PRO A 221 2.44 -24.35 -3.47
CA PRO A 221 3.57 -23.43 -3.29
C PRO A 221 4.48 -23.31 -4.51
N ALA A 222 4.73 -24.39 -5.24
CA ALA A 222 5.52 -24.38 -6.47
C ALA A 222 4.89 -23.51 -7.58
N ASP A 223 3.54 -23.48 -7.65
CA ASP A 223 2.80 -22.75 -8.69
C ASP A 223 2.66 -21.26 -8.42
N ARG A 224 2.97 -20.81 -7.20
CA ARG A 224 2.90 -19.40 -6.78
C ARG A 224 4.25 -18.83 -6.36
N LYS A 225 5.35 -19.55 -6.58
CA LYS A 225 6.71 -19.01 -6.47
C LYS A 225 6.93 -17.94 -7.54
N ILE A 226 7.53 -16.83 -7.11
CA ILE A 226 7.98 -15.73 -7.98
C ILE A 226 9.48 -15.58 -7.71
N THR A 227 10.28 -15.80 -8.72
CA THR A 227 11.74 -15.71 -8.68
C THR A 227 12.21 -14.60 -9.60
#